data_2e2bcb82ec4674ca7a7f6415c5cd7599
#
_entry.id   2e2bcb82ec4674ca7a7f6415c5cd7599
#
_cell.length_a   1.000
_cell.length_b   1.000
_cell.length_c   1.000
_cell.angle_alpha   90.00
_cell.angle_beta   90.00
_cell.angle_gamma   90.00
#
_symmetry.space_group_name_H-M   'P 1'
#
loop_
_entity.id
_entity.type
_entity.pdbx_description
1 polymer ?
#
loop_
_entity_poly.entity_id
_entity_poly.type
_entity_poly.pdbx_seq_one_letter_code
_entity_poly.pdbx_strand_id
1 'polypeptide(L)'
;MSHGSSQGHRVTVIVDNGSNPFELGVATELFGLRRPEIDVPWYDFTLSAALPAVRMHAGMFTLSDVAGLDAVDAADTVIVPNRPDPLVEPAPEVLEAIRRAAGRGARLVSFCTGTFTLAAAGVLDGRRATTHWRWAKAFTARHPEVRLQPDVLFVDDGDVLTAAGSAAALDLGLHLIRRDHGAEVANTVSRRLVFAAHRDGGQQQFVERPVPAVPDASLGSVLAWAQERLDRPLTVADLAARAAVSPATLHRRFTAQLGVTPLAWLTAERVALACRLIERGELRFDMVARLSGLGTASNLRARMRRQTGLSPLAYRRRFGTGAEPAPAG
;
A
#
# COMPACT_ATOMS: atom_id res chain seq x y z
N MET A 1 12.09 -38.09 0.36
CA MET A 1 11.90 -36.92 1.21
C MET A 1 11.18 -35.88 0.35
N SER A 2 9.86 -35.80 0.45
CA SER A 2 9.06 -34.86 -0.32
C SER A 2 9.18 -33.50 0.33
N HIS A 3 9.82 -32.57 -0.36
CA HIS A 3 9.73 -31.16 -0.03
C HIS A 3 8.28 -30.73 -0.26
N GLY A 4 7.52 -30.58 0.81
CA GLY A 4 6.26 -29.87 0.80
C GLY A 4 6.55 -28.45 0.34
N SER A 5 6.21 -28.12 -0.91
CA SER A 5 6.20 -26.76 -1.43
C SER A 5 5.18 -26.00 -0.60
N SER A 6 5.60 -25.12 0.30
CA SER A 6 4.71 -24.11 0.83
C SER A 6 4.22 -23.30 -0.37
N GLN A 7 2.97 -23.49 -0.76
CA GLN A 7 2.39 -22.69 -1.84
C GLN A 7 2.45 -21.23 -1.40
N GLY A 8 3.05 -20.37 -2.24
CA GLY A 8 3.10 -18.94 -2.02
C GLY A 8 1.68 -18.36 -2.00
N HIS A 9 1.50 -17.19 -1.39
CA HIS A 9 0.24 -16.45 -1.42
C HIS A 9 -0.11 -16.09 -2.87
N ARG A 10 -1.28 -16.54 -3.36
CA ARG A 10 -1.67 -16.42 -4.77
C ARG A 10 -2.30 -15.07 -5.06
N VAL A 11 -1.69 -14.33 -5.96
CA VAL A 11 -2.15 -13.02 -6.42
C VAL A 11 -2.60 -13.11 -7.87
N THR A 12 -3.88 -12.85 -8.12
CA THR A 12 -4.43 -12.80 -9.48
C THR A 12 -4.86 -11.38 -9.83
N VAL A 13 -4.39 -10.90 -10.97
CA VAL A 13 -4.75 -9.57 -11.52
C VAL A 13 -5.74 -9.75 -12.65
N ILE A 14 -6.91 -9.14 -12.56
CA ILE A 14 -7.91 -9.13 -13.63
C ILE A 14 -7.60 -7.96 -14.57
N VAL A 15 -7.27 -8.26 -15.82
CA VAL A 15 -6.95 -7.27 -16.85
C VAL A 15 -8.11 -7.15 -17.83
N ASP A 16 -8.47 -5.92 -18.19
CA ASP A 16 -9.55 -5.63 -19.13
C ASP A 16 -9.01 -4.93 -20.39
N ASN A 17 -9.73 -5.05 -21.52
CA ASN A 17 -9.39 -4.37 -22.74
C ASN A 17 -9.28 -2.85 -22.54
N GLY A 18 -8.23 -2.27 -23.07
CA GLY A 18 -7.97 -0.83 -22.99
C GLY A 18 -7.38 -0.37 -21.68
N SER A 19 -7.12 -1.25 -20.71
CA SER A 19 -6.45 -0.91 -19.44
C SER A 19 -5.10 -0.24 -19.70
N ASN A 20 -4.78 0.75 -18.86
CA ASN A 20 -3.46 1.40 -18.89
C ASN A 20 -2.42 0.43 -18.34
N PRO A 21 -1.29 0.22 -19.03
CA PRO A 21 -0.28 -0.72 -18.59
C PRO A 21 0.46 -0.31 -17.30
N PHE A 22 0.34 0.93 -16.85
CA PHE A 22 1.09 1.41 -15.69
C PHE A 22 0.73 0.64 -14.41
N GLU A 23 -0.56 0.57 -14.06
CA GLU A 23 -1.00 -0.13 -12.84
C GLU A 23 -0.82 -1.65 -12.95
N LEU A 24 -0.92 -2.21 -14.17
CA LEU A 24 -0.53 -3.59 -14.42
C LEU A 24 0.95 -3.79 -14.17
N GLY A 25 1.80 -2.89 -14.67
CA GLY A 25 3.25 -2.89 -14.42
C GLY A 25 3.58 -2.80 -12.94
N VAL A 26 2.86 -1.96 -12.19
CA VAL A 26 2.99 -1.87 -10.72
C VAL A 26 2.68 -3.21 -10.05
N ALA A 27 1.56 -3.85 -10.41
CA ALA A 27 1.19 -5.15 -9.84
C ALA A 27 2.22 -6.24 -10.19
N THR A 28 2.66 -6.28 -11.45
CA THR A 28 3.68 -7.24 -11.93
C THR A 28 5.00 -7.03 -11.21
N GLU A 29 5.47 -5.79 -11.12
CA GLU A 29 6.73 -5.44 -10.45
C GLU A 29 6.69 -5.82 -8.97
N LEU A 30 5.61 -5.52 -8.28
CA LEU A 30 5.51 -5.75 -6.83
C LEU A 30 5.29 -7.24 -6.49
N PHE A 31 4.44 -7.94 -7.19
CA PHE A 31 4.01 -9.28 -6.82
C PHE A 31 4.52 -10.37 -7.77
N GLY A 32 4.72 -10.07 -9.05
CA GLY A 32 5.11 -11.05 -10.06
C GLY A 32 6.61 -11.32 -10.14
N LEU A 33 7.46 -10.33 -9.82
CA LEU A 33 8.89 -10.50 -9.94
C LEU A 33 9.50 -11.14 -8.69
N ARG A 34 10.19 -12.27 -8.86
CA ARG A 34 11.02 -12.86 -7.81
C ARG A 34 12.26 -12.00 -7.57
N ARG A 35 12.65 -11.91 -6.30
CA ARG A 35 13.79 -11.11 -5.85
C ARG A 35 14.75 -12.02 -5.08
N PRO A 36 15.95 -12.30 -5.64
CA PRO A 36 16.89 -13.23 -5.00
C PRO A 36 17.39 -12.74 -3.64
N GLU A 37 17.32 -11.43 -3.38
CA GLU A 37 17.68 -10.82 -2.10
C GLU A 37 16.64 -10.97 -1.00
N ILE A 38 15.47 -11.57 -1.31
CA ILE A 38 14.36 -11.79 -0.37
C ILE A 38 14.21 -13.27 -0.11
N ASP A 39 14.51 -13.67 1.12
CA ASP A 39 14.44 -15.07 1.57
C ASP A 39 13.10 -15.36 2.28
N VAL A 40 12.00 -15.15 1.55
CA VAL A 40 10.65 -15.56 1.97
C VAL A 40 9.90 -16.16 0.79
N PRO A 41 8.91 -17.06 1.01
CA PRO A 41 8.02 -17.49 -0.05
C PRO A 41 7.36 -16.30 -0.70
N TRP A 42 7.66 -16.07 -2.00
CA TRP A 42 7.09 -14.93 -2.72
C TRP A 42 5.71 -15.28 -3.27
N TYR A 43 5.02 -14.29 -3.77
CA TYR A 43 3.69 -14.47 -4.34
C TYR A 43 3.70 -15.35 -5.59
N ASP A 44 2.67 -16.19 -5.73
CA ASP A 44 2.33 -16.86 -6.98
C ASP A 44 1.42 -15.93 -7.78
N PHE A 45 1.97 -15.34 -8.85
CA PHE A 45 1.34 -14.27 -9.60
C PHE A 45 0.73 -14.76 -10.90
N THR A 46 -0.53 -14.39 -11.15
CA THR A 46 -1.27 -14.77 -12.37
C THR A 46 -1.98 -13.55 -12.96
N LEU A 47 -1.90 -13.39 -14.28
CA LEU A 47 -2.75 -12.47 -15.04
C LEU A 47 -3.96 -13.24 -15.54
N SER A 48 -5.15 -12.68 -15.37
CA SER A 48 -6.44 -13.28 -15.74
C SER A 48 -7.29 -12.27 -16.51
N ALA A 49 -8.03 -12.76 -17.49
CA ALA A 49 -8.97 -11.94 -18.25
C ALA A 49 -10.18 -12.75 -18.70
N ALA A 50 -11.26 -12.05 -19.05
CA ALA A 50 -12.44 -12.67 -19.68
C ALA A 50 -12.16 -13.13 -21.14
N LEU A 51 -11.15 -12.57 -21.78
CA LEU A 51 -10.76 -12.86 -23.15
C LEU A 51 -9.35 -13.47 -23.18
N PRO A 52 -9.07 -14.38 -24.14
CA PRO A 52 -7.75 -15.04 -24.25
C PRO A 52 -6.62 -14.09 -24.64
N ALA A 53 -6.96 -12.90 -25.14
CA ALA A 53 -6.02 -11.83 -25.44
C ALA A 53 -6.63 -10.46 -25.09
N VAL A 54 -5.83 -9.58 -24.52
CA VAL A 54 -6.24 -8.25 -24.04
C VAL A 54 -5.41 -7.19 -24.75
N ARG A 55 -6.07 -6.27 -25.44
CA ARG A 55 -5.43 -5.10 -26.07
C ARG A 55 -5.27 -4.01 -25.02
N MET A 56 -4.04 -3.61 -24.76
CA MET A 56 -3.76 -2.54 -23.82
C MET A 56 -4.03 -1.17 -24.42
N HIS A 57 -4.06 -0.14 -23.58
CA HIS A 57 -4.43 1.24 -23.87
C HIS A 57 -4.07 1.70 -25.28
N ALA A 58 -5.05 2.25 -26.01
CA ALA A 58 -4.91 2.74 -27.39
C ALA A 58 -4.25 1.73 -28.36
N GLY A 59 -4.26 0.42 -28.06
CA GLY A 59 -3.65 -0.60 -28.89
C GLY A 59 -2.11 -0.60 -28.87
N MET A 60 -1.48 -0.09 -27.82
CA MET A 60 -0.02 -0.05 -27.68
C MET A 60 0.62 -1.42 -27.82
N PHE A 61 0.00 -2.44 -27.23
CA PHE A 61 0.39 -3.86 -27.37
C PHE A 61 -0.77 -4.77 -26.96
N THR A 62 -0.61 -6.05 -27.20
CA THR A 62 -1.58 -7.07 -26.80
C THR A 62 -0.91 -8.03 -25.82
N LEU A 63 -1.58 -8.31 -24.70
CA LEU A 63 -1.25 -9.43 -23.82
C LEU A 63 -1.94 -10.67 -24.38
N SER A 64 -1.18 -11.72 -24.64
CA SER A 64 -1.66 -13.05 -24.99
C SER A 64 -1.33 -14.04 -23.88
N ASP A 65 -1.90 -15.23 -23.96
CA ASP A 65 -1.64 -16.33 -23.01
C ASP A 65 -1.97 -15.95 -21.55
N VAL A 66 -2.98 -15.10 -21.36
CA VAL A 66 -3.53 -14.80 -20.04
C VAL A 66 -4.47 -15.92 -19.58
N ALA A 67 -4.49 -16.21 -18.29
CA ALA A 67 -5.41 -17.20 -17.72
C ALA A 67 -6.88 -16.73 -17.84
N GLY A 68 -7.79 -17.69 -17.89
CA GLY A 68 -9.23 -17.39 -17.76
C GLY A 68 -9.63 -16.90 -16.37
N LEU A 69 -10.89 -16.48 -16.21
CA LEU A 69 -11.42 -15.99 -14.93
C LEU A 69 -11.53 -17.08 -13.85
N ASP A 70 -11.40 -18.35 -14.21
CA ASP A 70 -11.28 -19.48 -13.27
C ASP A 70 -10.03 -19.38 -12.39
N ALA A 71 -8.96 -18.74 -12.86
CA ALA A 71 -7.79 -18.46 -12.05
C ALA A 71 -8.10 -17.57 -10.83
N VAL A 72 -9.16 -16.76 -10.90
CA VAL A 72 -9.63 -15.94 -9.78
C VAL A 72 -10.15 -16.81 -8.63
N ASP A 73 -10.71 -17.98 -8.93
CA ASP A 73 -11.29 -18.88 -7.95
C ASP A 73 -10.24 -19.53 -7.02
N ALA A 74 -8.98 -19.52 -7.42
CA ALA A 74 -7.87 -20.01 -6.60
C ALA A 74 -7.11 -18.88 -5.86
N ALA A 75 -7.40 -17.61 -6.16
CA ALA A 75 -6.63 -16.48 -5.64
C ALA A 75 -6.88 -16.21 -4.15
N ASP A 76 -5.81 -15.90 -3.41
CA ASP A 76 -5.87 -15.39 -2.04
C ASP A 76 -6.00 -13.83 -2.04
N THR A 77 -5.47 -13.20 -3.09
CA THR A 77 -5.66 -11.77 -3.40
C THR A 77 -6.05 -11.57 -4.86
N VAL A 78 -7.10 -10.80 -5.09
CA VAL A 78 -7.53 -10.38 -6.43
C VAL A 78 -7.27 -8.90 -6.59
N ILE A 79 -6.53 -8.50 -7.63
CA ILE A 79 -6.25 -7.10 -7.95
C ILE A 79 -7.01 -6.71 -9.21
N VAL A 80 -7.78 -5.63 -9.11
CA VAL A 80 -8.46 -4.99 -10.25
C VAL A 80 -7.76 -3.66 -10.52
N PRO A 81 -6.92 -3.57 -11.56
CA PRO A 81 -6.26 -2.32 -11.94
C PRO A 81 -7.26 -1.34 -12.56
N ASN A 82 -6.76 -0.33 -13.22
CA ASN A 82 -7.63 0.65 -13.87
C ASN A 82 -8.47 0.04 -15.00
N ARG A 83 -9.56 0.73 -15.30
CA ARG A 83 -10.38 0.54 -16.51
C ARG A 83 -10.25 1.75 -17.43
N PRO A 84 -10.36 1.55 -18.75
CA PRO A 84 -10.24 2.65 -19.73
C PRO A 84 -11.38 3.66 -19.59
N ASP A 85 -12.60 3.17 -19.45
CA ASP A 85 -13.79 3.96 -19.15
C ASP A 85 -14.51 3.37 -17.94
N PRO A 86 -14.43 4.03 -16.76
CA PRO A 86 -15.06 3.52 -15.56
C PRO A 86 -16.59 3.67 -15.56
N LEU A 87 -17.17 4.41 -16.51
CA LEU A 87 -18.61 4.59 -16.62
C LEU A 87 -19.29 3.49 -17.44
N VAL A 88 -18.53 2.73 -18.21
CA VAL A 88 -19.02 1.53 -18.90
C VAL A 88 -19.14 0.39 -17.89
N GLU A 89 -20.25 -0.35 -17.95
CA GLU A 89 -20.48 -1.50 -17.07
C GLU A 89 -19.39 -2.59 -17.31
N PRO A 90 -18.80 -3.16 -16.25
CA PRO A 90 -17.90 -4.31 -16.39
C PRO A 90 -18.63 -5.52 -16.95
N ALA A 91 -17.90 -6.41 -17.63
CA ALA A 91 -18.45 -7.66 -18.11
C ALA A 91 -19.06 -8.48 -16.95
N PRO A 92 -20.27 -9.05 -17.11
CA PRO A 92 -20.95 -9.77 -16.03
C PRO A 92 -20.10 -10.90 -15.43
N GLU A 93 -19.33 -11.61 -16.25
CA GLU A 93 -18.45 -12.68 -15.82
C GLU A 93 -17.31 -12.20 -14.93
N VAL A 94 -16.81 -10.98 -15.13
CA VAL A 94 -15.80 -10.34 -14.25
C VAL A 94 -16.42 -10.03 -12.89
N LEU A 95 -17.64 -9.45 -12.87
CA LEU A 95 -18.34 -9.14 -11.63
C LEU A 95 -18.63 -10.42 -10.83
N GLU A 96 -19.04 -11.49 -11.52
CA GLU A 96 -19.31 -12.78 -10.90
C GLU A 96 -18.04 -13.41 -10.30
N ALA A 97 -16.90 -13.36 -11.01
CA ALA A 97 -15.62 -13.84 -10.51
C ALA A 97 -15.19 -13.08 -9.24
N ILE A 98 -15.37 -11.75 -9.19
CA ILE A 98 -15.08 -10.93 -8.01
C ILE A 98 -16.00 -11.31 -6.84
N ARG A 99 -17.29 -11.49 -7.08
CA ARG A 99 -18.25 -11.92 -6.03
C ARG A 99 -17.88 -13.29 -5.46
N ARG A 100 -17.52 -14.25 -6.31
CA ARG A 100 -17.06 -15.57 -5.85
C ARG A 100 -15.79 -15.45 -5.01
N ALA A 101 -14.81 -14.64 -5.43
CA ALA A 101 -13.59 -14.39 -4.66
C ALA A 101 -13.90 -13.77 -3.29
N ALA A 102 -14.77 -12.74 -3.24
CA ALA A 102 -15.23 -12.13 -2.00
C ALA A 102 -15.92 -13.14 -1.07
N GLY A 103 -16.81 -13.98 -1.62
CA GLY A 103 -17.54 -15.02 -0.86
C GLY A 103 -16.61 -16.08 -0.25
N ARG A 104 -15.41 -16.28 -0.78
CA ARG A 104 -14.38 -17.17 -0.21
C ARG A 104 -13.47 -16.48 0.80
N GLY A 105 -13.63 -15.16 1.00
CA GLY A 105 -12.76 -14.38 1.86
C GLY A 105 -11.42 -13.98 1.24
N ALA A 106 -11.30 -14.01 -0.09
CA ALA A 106 -10.13 -13.48 -0.78
C ALA A 106 -10.00 -11.97 -0.54
N ARG A 107 -8.78 -11.51 -0.40
CA ARG A 107 -8.48 -10.07 -0.31
C ARG A 107 -8.72 -9.41 -1.67
N LEU A 108 -9.52 -8.35 -1.70
CA LEU A 108 -9.83 -7.59 -2.90
C LEU A 108 -9.04 -6.28 -2.91
N VAL A 109 -8.39 -6.00 -4.01
CA VAL A 109 -7.56 -4.80 -4.18
C VAL A 109 -7.95 -4.09 -5.46
N SER A 110 -8.08 -2.78 -5.42
CA SER A 110 -8.23 -2.01 -6.65
C SER A 110 -7.23 -0.85 -6.74
N PHE A 111 -6.83 -0.55 -7.97
CA PHE A 111 -6.07 0.65 -8.29
C PHE A 111 -6.91 1.57 -9.18
N CYS A 112 -6.84 2.88 -8.93
CA CYS A 112 -7.44 3.89 -9.79
C CYS A 112 -8.95 3.64 -10.03
N THR A 113 -9.35 3.53 -11.30
CA THR A 113 -10.73 3.27 -11.72
C THR A 113 -11.19 1.82 -11.55
N GLY A 114 -10.31 0.90 -11.17
CA GLY A 114 -10.68 -0.46 -10.78
C GLY A 114 -11.66 -0.50 -9.60
N THR A 115 -11.69 0.56 -8.81
CA THR A 115 -12.66 0.73 -7.70
C THR A 115 -14.11 0.72 -8.20
N PHE A 116 -14.39 1.21 -9.42
CA PHE A 116 -15.71 1.12 -10.03
C PHE A 116 -16.14 -0.33 -10.28
N THR A 117 -15.20 -1.19 -10.67
CA THR A 117 -15.49 -2.61 -10.88
C THR A 117 -15.82 -3.30 -9.56
N LEU A 118 -15.08 -3.01 -8.48
CA LEU A 118 -15.40 -3.55 -7.15
C LEU A 118 -16.76 -3.04 -6.66
N ALA A 119 -17.06 -1.76 -6.88
CA ALA A 119 -18.36 -1.19 -6.52
C ALA A 119 -19.52 -1.82 -7.33
N ALA A 120 -19.36 -2.00 -8.64
CA ALA A 120 -20.33 -2.67 -9.49
C ALA A 120 -20.56 -4.15 -9.10
N ALA A 121 -19.56 -4.80 -8.52
CA ALA A 121 -19.70 -6.14 -7.94
C ALA A 121 -20.46 -6.13 -6.59
N GLY A 122 -20.75 -4.95 -5.99
CA GLY A 122 -21.44 -4.81 -4.70
C GLY A 122 -20.55 -5.06 -3.48
N VAL A 123 -19.24 -5.26 -3.66
CA VAL A 123 -18.32 -5.62 -2.57
C VAL A 123 -17.83 -4.42 -1.77
N LEU A 124 -18.19 -3.20 -2.19
CA LEU A 124 -17.84 -1.95 -1.50
C LEU A 124 -18.99 -1.32 -0.72
N ASP A 125 -20.21 -1.87 -0.77
CA ASP A 125 -21.38 -1.29 -0.13
C ASP A 125 -21.19 -1.13 1.38
N GLY A 126 -21.39 0.08 1.89
CA GLY A 126 -21.16 0.44 3.29
C GLY A 126 -19.69 0.52 3.73
N ARG A 127 -18.73 0.24 2.85
CA ARG A 127 -17.29 0.26 3.13
C ARG A 127 -16.63 1.59 2.79
N ARG A 128 -15.46 1.83 3.37
CA ARG A 128 -14.59 2.94 3.00
C ARG A 128 -13.79 2.57 1.77
N ALA A 129 -13.69 3.49 0.81
CA ALA A 129 -12.90 3.30 -0.40
C ALA A 129 -12.31 4.61 -0.91
N THR A 130 -11.34 4.54 -1.79
CA THR A 130 -10.87 5.67 -2.59
C THR A 130 -10.79 5.28 -4.06
N THR A 131 -10.76 6.27 -4.92
CA THR A 131 -10.52 6.15 -6.37
C THR A 131 -9.70 7.35 -6.83
N HIS A 132 -9.33 7.41 -8.10
CA HIS A 132 -8.62 8.55 -8.66
C HIS A 132 -9.47 9.83 -8.53
N TRP A 133 -8.88 10.91 -8.02
CA TRP A 133 -9.54 12.18 -7.72
C TRP A 133 -10.42 12.71 -8.86
N ARG A 134 -9.97 12.56 -10.11
CA ARG A 134 -10.68 12.96 -11.32
C ARG A 134 -12.08 12.33 -11.42
N TRP A 135 -12.22 11.11 -10.89
CA TRP A 135 -13.43 10.31 -10.99
C TRP A 135 -14.29 10.32 -9.72
N ALA A 136 -13.83 10.97 -8.65
CA ALA A 136 -14.50 10.96 -7.34
C ALA A 136 -15.97 11.39 -7.43
N LYS A 137 -16.27 12.48 -8.15
CA LYS A 137 -17.63 12.98 -8.32
C LYS A 137 -18.54 11.98 -9.05
N ALA A 138 -18.05 11.40 -10.14
CA ALA A 138 -18.80 10.40 -10.92
C ALA A 138 -19.00 9.11 -10.13
N PHE A 139 -17.98 8.70 -9.35
CA PHE A 139 -18.05 7.54 -8.48
C PHE A 139 -19.13 7.70 -7.40
N THR A 140 -19.13 8.81 -6.66
CA THR A 140 -20.13 9.06 -5.61
C THR A 140 -21.54 9.13 -6.17
N ALA A 141 -21.73 9.69 -7.37
CA ALA A 141 -23.04 9.74 -8.01
C ALA A 141 -23.55 8.36 -8.43
N ARG A 142 -22.65 7.44 -8.81
CA ARG A 142 -23.02 6.10 -9.31
C ARG A 142 -23.12 5.06 -8.18
N HIS A 143 -22.32 5.22 -7.13
CA HIS A 143 -22.22 4.28 -6.01
C HIS A 143 -22.37 4.99 -4.67
N PRO A 144 -23.59 5.52 -4.38
CA PRO A 144 -23.84 6.32 -3.16
C PRO A 144 -23.71 5.52 -1.87
N GLU A 145 -23.79 4.18 -1.93
CA GLU A 145 -23.65 3.30 -0.77
C GLU A 145 -22.19 3.17 -0.30
N VAL A 146 -21.22 3.59 -1.13
CA VAL A 146 -19.79 3.52 -0.79
C VAL A 146 -19.35 4.78 -0.06
N ARG A 147 -18.65 4.63 1.05
CA ARG A 147 -18.09 5.75 1.82
C ARG A 147 -16.77 6.21 1.19
N LEU A 148 -16.88 6.98 0.10
CA LEU A 148 -15.71 7.44 -0.64
C LEU A 148 -14.87 8.43 0.17
N GLN A 149 -13.56 8.22 0.20
CA GLN A 149 -12.54 9.13 0.71
C GLN A 149 -11.70 9.64 -0.48
N PRO A 150 -12.10 10.75 -1.12
CA PRO A 150 -11.55 11.14 -2.42
C PRO A 150 -10.12 11.70 -2.36
N ASP A 151 -9.68 12.14 -1.17
CA ASP A 151 -8.43 12.91 -1.02
C ASP A 151 -7.24 12.06 -0.54
N VAL A 152 -7.42 10.75 -0.32
CA VAL A 152 -6.38 9.88 0.24
C VAL A 152 -5.69 9.03 -0.82
N LEU A 153 -4.43 8.64 -0.59
CA LEU A 153 -3.68 7.79 -1.52
C LEU A 153 -4.27 6.38 -1.61
N PHE A 154 -4.59 5.79 -0.47
CA PHE A 154 -5.25 4.50 -0.40
C PHE A 154 -6.06 4.34 0.89
N VAL A 155 -7.02 3.43 0.85
CA VAL A 155 -7.84 3.01 1.99
C VAL A 155 -7.60 1.51 2.21
N ASP A 156 -7.26 1.14 3.44
CA ASP A 156 -7.28 -0.22 3.93
C ASP A 156 -8.54 -0.41 4.78
N ASP A 157 -9.49 -1.19 4.29
CA ASP A 157 -10.73 -1.53 4.98
C ASP A 157 -10.78 -3.04 5.32
N GLY A 158 -9.63 -3.60 5.67
CA GLY A 158 -9.47 -4.98 6.11
C GLY A 158 -9.21 -5.96 4.98
N ASP A 159 -10.23 -6.60 4.46
CA ASP A 159 -10.19 -7.53 3.33
C ASP A 159 -10.35 -6.83 1.97
N VAL A 160 -10.77 -5.56 1.96
CA VAL A 160 -10.87 -4.77 0.74
C VAL A 160 -9.99 -3.53 0.85
N LEU A 161 -9.12 -3.33 -0.14
CA LEU A 161 -8.19 -2.22 -0.17
C LEU A 161 -8.28 -1.50 -1.53
N THR A 162 -8.29 -0.18 -1.50
CA THR A 162 -8.44 0.62 -2.71
C THR A 162 -7.39 1.73 -2.76
N ALA A 163 -6.79 1.98 -3.91
CA ALA A 163 -5.83 3.07 -4.12
C ALA A 163 -6.30 4.07 -5.18
N ALA A 164 -5.88 5.30 -5.02
CA ALA A 164 -6.13 6.38 -5.98
C ALA A 164 -5.56 6.14 -7.39
N GLY A 165 -4.67 5.17 -7.51
CA GLY A 165 -4.03 4.82 -8.77
C GLY A 165 -2.74 5.59 -9.05
N SER A 166 -2.18 5.39 -10.24
CA SER A 166 -0.85 5.93 -10.59
C SER A 166 0.17 5.58 -9.51
N ALA A 167 0.97 6.54 -9.03
CA ALA A 167 1.99 6.28 -8.00
C ALA A 167 1.40 5.76 -6.67
N ALA A 168 0.14 6.04 -6.34
CA ALA A 168 -0.50 5.52 -5.14
C ALA A 168 -0.74 3.99 -5.18
N ALA A 169 -0.72 3.37 -6.36
CA ALA A 169 -0.74 1.91 -6.48
C ALA A 169 0.54 1.28 -5.91
N LEU A 170 1.70 1.94 -6.06
CA LEU A 170 2.96 1.52 -5.42
C LEU A 170 2.85 1.59 -3.89
N ASP A 171 2.25 2.65 -3.35
CA ASP A 171 2.08 2.79 -1.90
C ASP A 171 1.20 1.69 -1.32
N LEU A 172 0.06 1.42 -1.94
CA LEU A 172 -0.81 0.34 -1.52
C LEU A 172 -0.13 -1.02 -1.67
N GLY A 173 0.57 -1.27 -2.77
CA GLY A 173 1.27 -2.52 -2.98
C GLY A 173 2.40 -2.75 -1.96
N LEU A 174 3.19 -1.73 -1.64
CA LEU A 174 4.19 -1.79 -0.57
C LEU A 174 3.55 -1.96 0.82
N HIS A 175 2.37 -1.36 1.05
CA HIS A 175 1.58 -1.59 2.26
C HIS A 175 1.15 -3.07 2.38
N LEU A 176 0.70 -3.68 1.28
CA LEU A 176 0.36 -5.11 1.24
C LEU A 176 1.58 -5.99 1.55
N ILE A 177 2.70 -5.76 0.88
CA ILE A 177 3.95 -6.50 1.15
C ILE A 177 4.36 -6.34 2.62
N ARG A 178 4.20 -5.15 3.19
CA ARG A 178 4.47 -4.91 4.61
C ARG A 178 3.53 -5.70 5.53
N ARG A 179 2.25 -5.81 5.19
CA ARG A 179 1.28 -6.62 5.93
C ARG A 179 1.60 -8.11 5.87
N ASP A 180 2.05 -8.58 4.72
CA ASP A 180 2.25 -10.00 4.45
C ASP A 180 3.63 -10.49 4.92
N HIS A 181 4.69 -9.70 4.70
CA HIS A 181 6.09 -10.10 4.89
C HIS A 181 6.90 -9.22 5.85
N GLY A 182 6.30 -8.15 6.38
CA GLY A 182 6.97 -7.26 7.34
C GLY A 182 7.63 -6.04 6.70
N ALA A 183 8.13 -5.15 7.57
CA ALA A 183 8.67 -3.87 7.14
C ALA A 183 10.01 -3.99 6.43
N GLU A 184 10.85 -4.96 6.79
CA GLU A 184 12.18 -5.15 6.18
C GLU A 184 12.06 -5.57 4.71
N VAL A 185 11.19 -6.53 4.43
CA VAL A 185 10.91 -6.98 3.06
C VAL A 185 10.34 -5.84 2.23
N ALA A 186 9.35 -5.11 2.74
CA ALA A 186 8.77 -3.95 2.05
C ALA A 186 9.82 -2.86 1.76
N ASN A 187 10.74 -2.60 2.70
CA ASN A 187 11.83 -1.65 2.51
C ASN A 187 12.84 -2.12 1.47
N THR A 188 13.12 -3.42 1.40
CA THR A 188 14.00 -3.99 0.36
C THR A 188 13.39 -3.80 -1.02
N VAL A 189 12.09 -4.09 -1.16
CA VAL A 189 11.36 -3.87 -2.42
C VAL A 189 11.36 -2.38 -2.79
N SER A 190 11.07 -1.48 -1.85
CA SER A 190 11.02 -0.04 -2.14
C SER A 190 12.37 0.55 -2.55
N ARG A 191 13.48 0.08 -1.96
CA ARG A 191 14.84 0.49 -2.38
C ARG A 191 15.14 0.09 -3.82
N ARG A 192 14.72 -1.12 -4.22
CA ARG A 192 14.88 -1.58 -5.61
C ARG A 192 14.08 -0.73 -6.59
N LEU A 193 12.91 -0.29 -6.19
CA LEU A 193 12.05 0.60 -6.97
C LEU A 193 12.53 2.06 -6.99
N VAL A 194 13.56 2.41 -6.22
CA VAL A 194 13.99 3.79 -6.00
C VAL A 194 12.79 4.66 -5.54
N PHE A 195 11.90 4.06 -4.74
CA PHE A 195 10.67 4.67 -4.27
C PHE A 195 10.71 4.86 -2.76
N ALA A 196 9.99 5.85 -2.23
CA ALA A 196 9.95 6.09 -0.79
C ALA A 196 9.37 4.87 -0.06
N ALA A 197 10.09 4.39 0.97
CA ALA A 197 9.77 3.14 1.66
C ALA A 197 8.40 3.13 2.34
N HIS A 198 7.82 4.28 2.61
CA HIS A 198 6.51 4.40 3.24
C HIS A 198 5.90 5.77 2.98
N ARG A 199 4.71 5.77 2.39
CA ARG A 199 3.75 6.87 2.45
C ARG A 199 2.49 6.36 3.14
N ASP A 200 1.94 7.16 4.05
CA ASP A 200 0.69 6.84 4.72
C ASP A 200 -0.47 6.92 3.71
N GLY A 201 -1.35 5.93 3.70
CA GLY A 201 -2.54 5.92 2.84
C GLY A 201 -3.43 7.15 3.01
N GLY A 202 -3.45 7.73 4.20
CA GLY A 202 -4.17 8.97 4.49
C GLY A 202 -3.55 10.26 3.91
N GLN A 203 -2.40 10.19 3.22
CA GLN A 203 -1.87 11.35 2.50
C GLN A 203 -2.80 11.77 1.37
N GLN A 204 -2.91 13.10 1.15
CA GLN A 204 -3.73 13.63 0.08
C GLN A 204 -3.16 13.28 -1.29
N GLN A 205 -4.07 12.95 -2.22
CA GLN A 205 -3.75 12.90 -3.65
C GLN A 205 -3.27 14.29 -4.12
N PHE A 206 -2.33 14.32 -5.07
CA PHE A 206 -1.94 15.55 -5.74
C PHE A 206 -3.12 16.06 -6.56
N VAL A 207 -3.96 16.90 -5.96
CA VAL A 207 -4.96 17.68 -6.69
C VAL A 207 -4.29 18.97 -7.10
N GLU A 208 -4.40 19.36 -8.38
CA GLU A 208 -3.96 20.66 -8.86
C GLU A 208 -4.68 21.78 -8.08
N ARG A 209 -4.10 22.18 -6.95
CA ARG A 209 -4.29 23.56 -6.49
C ARG A 209 -3.22 24.38 -7.21
N PRO A 210 -3.56 25.54 -7.77
CA PRO A 210 -2.55 26.43 -8.34
C PRO A 210 -1.46 26.63 -7.27
N VAL A 211 -0.28 26.11 -7.55
CA VAL A 211 0.88 26.34 -6.70
C VAL A 211 1.21 27.81 -6.88
N PRO A 212 1.14 28.65 -5.82
CA PRO A 212 1.76 29.95 -5.91
C PRO A 212 3.23 29.70 -6.23
N ALA A 213 3.73 30.30 -7.28
CA ALA A 213 5.12 30.22 -7.69
C ALA A 213 5.99 30.83 -6.58
N VAL A 214 6.49 29.98 -5.69
CA VAL A 214 7.55 30.29 -4.74
C VAL A 214 8.67 29.31 -5.04
N PRO A 215 9.84 29.80 -5.48
CA PRO A 215 10.97 28.93 -5.73
C PRO A 215 11.45 28.34 -4.41
N ASP A 216 11.64 27.04 -4.44
CA ASP A 216 12.57 26.27 -3.63
C ASP A 216 12.51 26.40 -2.10
N ALA A 217 11.82 25.43 -1.51
CA ALA A 217 12.26 24.83 -0.23
C ALA A 217 11.68 23.40 -0.14
N SER A 218 12.24 22.50 -0.92
CA SER A 218 11.99 21.07 -0.80
C SER A 218 12.27 20.63 0.62
N LEU A 219 11.28 20.00 1.28
CA LEU A 219 11.48 19.37 2.60
C LEU A 219 12.47 18.20 2.54
N GLY A 220 12.86 17.76 1.34
CA GLY A 220 13.70 16.57 1.14
C GLY A 220 14.96 16.55 1.99
N SER A 221 15.72 17.67 2.04
CA SER A 221 16.93 17.77 2.86
C SER A 221 16.65 17.70 4.38
N VAL A 222 15.51 18.23 4.80
CA VAL A 222 15.07 18.18 6.21
C VAL A 222 14.63 16.77 6.59
N LEU A 223 13.91 16.09 5.70
CA LEU A 223 13.44 14.72 5.90
C LEU A 223 14.63 13.76 5.97
N ALA A 224 15.57 13.84 5.02
CA ALA A 224 16.78 13.03 5.02
C ALA A 224 17.60 13.25 6.29
N TRP A 225 17.82 14.52 6.68
CA TRP A 225 18.54 14.86 7.91
C TRP A 225 17.86 14.29 9.16
N ALA A 226 16.54 14.31 9.22
CA ALA A 226 15.78 13.77 10.35
C ALA A 226 15.82 12.23 10.39
N GLN A 227 15.74 11.56 9.23
CA GLN A 227 15.81 10.10 9.13
C GLN A 227 17.13 9.53 9.64
N GLU A 228 18.25 10.24 9.45
CA GLU A 228 19.55 9.88 10.02
C GLU A 228 19.63 10.01 11.55
N ARG A 229 18.66 10.66 12.18
CA ARG A 229 18.69 11.07 13.60
C ARG A 229 17.43 10.68 14.38
N LEU A 230 16.69 9.69 13.90
CA LEU A 230 15.43 9.25 14.54
C LEU A 230 15.63 8.74 15.96
N ASP A 231 16.80 8.19 16.27
CA ASP A 231 17.23 7.73 17.60
C ASP A 231 17.38 8.86 18.63
N ARG A 232 17.52 10.10 18.17
CA ARG A 232 17.74 11.28 19.00
C ARG A 232 16.42 11.98 19.37
N PRO A 233 16.42 12.80 20.42
CA PRO A 233 15.25 13.61 20.79
C PRO A 233 15.05 14.74 19.77
N LEU A 234 14.43 14.41 18.61
CA LEU A 234 14.03 15.39 17.61
C LEU A 234 12.64 15.95 17.93
N THR A 235 12.53 17.26 17.87
CA THR A 235 11.27 18.02 18.03
C THR A 235 10.86 18.67 16.70
N VAL A 236 9.61 19.15 16.62
CA VAL A 236 9.15 19.95 15.47
C VAL A 236 9.94 21.27 15.36
N ALA A 237 10.41 21.82 16.49
CA ALA A 237 11.25 23.01 16.50
C ALA A 237 12.62 22.75 15.85
N ASP A 238 13.22 21.58 16.07
CA ASP A 238 14.50 21.20 15.45
C ASP A 238 14.35 21.06 13.93
N LEU A 239 13.24 20.45 13.48
CA LEU A 239 12.93 20.36 12.05
C LEU A 239 12.71 21.74 11.43
N ALA A 240 12.05 22.66 12.15
CA ALA A 240 11.81 24.02 11.70
C ALA A 240 13.12 24.82 11.60
N ALA A 241 13.97 24.69 12.61
CA ALA A 241 15.30 25.30 12.61
C ALA A 241 16.15 24.78 11.45
N ARG A 242 16.13 23.46 11.20
CA ARG A 242 16.85 22.85 10.07
C ARG A 242 16.35 23.34 8.72
N ALA A 243 15.03 23.61 8.61
CA ALA A 243 14.39 24.16 7.43
C ALA A 243 14.55 25.68 7.29
N ALA A 244 15.17 26.36 8.26
CA ALA A 244 15.27 27.81 8.37
C ALA A 244 13.90 28.53 8.28
N VAL A 245 12.86 27.96 8.92
CA VAL A 245 11.49 28.50 8.95
C VAL A 245 10.90 28.45 10.37
N SER A 246 9.78 29.17 10.57
CA SER A 246 9.03 29.03 11.82
C SER A 246 8.32 27.66 11.91
N PRO A 247 8.02 27.14 13.13
CA PRO A 247 7.25 25.91 13.30
C PRO A 247 5.89 25.94 12.58
N ALA A 248 5.22 27.08 12.56
CA ALA A 248 3.94 27.27 11.85
C ALA A 248 4.12 27.13 10.33
N THR A 249 5.20 27.71 9.79
CA THR A 249 5.53 27.59 8.36
C THR A 249 5.92 26.15 8.01
N LEU A 250 6.71 25.48 8.86
CA LEU A 250 7.04 24.07 8.68
C LEU A 250 5.77 23.21 8.66
N HIS A 251 4.87 23.41 9.63
CA HIS A 251 3.61 22.67 9.70
C HIS A 251 2.79 22.82 8.41
N ARG A 252 2.63 24.05 7.91
CA ARG A 252 1.93 24.33 6.66
C ARG A 252 2.60 23.65 5.45
N ARG A 253 3.95 23.67 5.36
CA ARG A 253 4.70 23.00 4.31
C ARG A 253 4.56 21.49 4.37
N PHE A 254 4.66 20.88 5.54
CA PHE A 254 4.43 19.44 5.73
C PHE A 254 3.03 19.03 5.30
N THR A 255 2.01 19.76 5.75
CA THR A 255 0.63 19.47 5.37
C THR A 255 0.41 19.63 3.87
N ALA A 256 1.01 20.67 3.25
CA ALA A 256 0.87 20.93 1.83
C ALA A 256 1.63 19.92 0.94
N GLN A 257 2.85 19.49 1.36
CA GLN A 257 3.71 18.63 0.54
C GLN A 257 3.54 17.14 0.87
N LEU A 258 3.25 16.79 2.12
CA LEU A 258 3.21 15.41 2.60
C LEU A 258 1.83 14.98 3.10
N GLY A 259 0.86 15.88 3.19
CA GLY A 259 -0.49 15.59 3.69
C GLY A 259 -0.57 15.29 5.19
N VAL A 260 0.54 15.35 5.91
CA VAL A 260 0.63 15.01 7.34
C VAL A 260 1.32 16.12 8.15
N THR A 261 1.10 16.12 9.45
CA THR A 261 1.83 17.05 10.33
C THR A 261 3.28 16.59 10.54
N PRO A 262 4.24 17.50 10.84
CA PRO A 262 5.61 17.15 11.14
C PRO A 262 5.74 16.09 12.24
N LEU A 263 4.94 16.21 13.31
CA LEU A 263 4.93 15.25 14.42
C LEU A 263 4.37 13.88 14.01
N ALA A 264 3.34 13.84 13.17
CA ALA A 264 2.77 12.59 12.66
C ALA A 264 3.79 11.86 11.78
N TRP A 265 4.45 12.59 10.87
CA TRP A 265 5.52 12.05 10.03
C TRP A 265 6.68 11.49 10.88
N LEU A 266 7.22 12.29 11.82
CA LEU A 266 8.33 11.86 12.69
C LEU A 266 7.96 10.61 13.50
N THR A 267 6.70 10.53 13.96
CA THR A 267 6.20 9.36 14.69
C THR A 267 6.13 8.13 13.79
N ALA A 268 5.70 8.29 12.55
CA ALA A 268 5.63 7.20 11.57
C ALA A 268 7.03 6.64 11.25
N GLU A 269 8.00 7.52 11.00
CA GLU A 269 9.39 7.11 10.74
C GLU A 269 9.99 6.34 11.93
N ARG A 270 9.73 6.81 13.17
CA ARG A 270 10.18 6.13 14.39
C ARG A 270 9.55 4.76 14.58
N VAL A 271 8.27 4.62 14.27
CA VAL A 271 7.61 3.29 14.31
C VAL A 271 8.16 2.38 13.22
N ALA A 272 8.42 2.88 12.02
CA ALA A 272 9.05 2.09 10.97
C ALA A 272 10.46 1.62 11.38
N LEU A 273 11.24 2.47 12.03
CA LEU A 273 12.54 2.09 12.60
C LEU A 273 12.39 1.02 13.70
N ALA A 274 11.40 1.19 14.59
CA ALA A 274 11.13 0.20 15.64
C ALA A 274 10.75 -1.18 15.07
N CYS A 275 9.94 -1.21 14.01
CA CYS A 275 9.59 -2.44 13.30
C CYS A 275 10.84 -3.15 12.78
N ARG A 276 11.72 -2.43 12.07
CA ARG A 276 12.99 -3.00 11.58
C ARG A 276 13.88 -3.55 12.70
N LEU A 277 13.98 -2.83 13.84
CA LEU A 277 14.76 -3.30 14.98
C LEU A 277 14.16 -4.57 15.61
N ILE A 278 12.83 -4.69 15.65
CA ILE A 278 12.15 -5.89 16.14
C ILE A 278 12.33 -7.08 15.19
N GLU A 279 12.28 -6.86 13.89
CA GLU A 279 12.47 -7.89 12.86
C GLU A 279 13.87 -8.51 12.93
N ARG A 280 14.90 -7.72 13.23
CA ARG A 280 16.27 -8.20 13.44
C ARG A 280 16.47 -9.04 14.70
N GLY A 281 15.49 -9.16 15.57
CA GLY A 281 15.40 -10.17 16.63
C GLY A 281 16.18 -9.93 17.91
N GLU A 282 17.13 -9.01 17.97
CA GLU A 282 18.17 -8.99 19.01
C GLU A 282 17.87 -8.12 20.24
N LEU A 283 16.82 -7.27 20.21
CA LEU A 283 16.68 -6.22 21.22
C LEU A 283 15.47 -6.40 22.16
N ARG A 284 15.66 -6.04 23.42
CA ARG A 284 14.56 -5.83 24.37
C ARG A 284 13.72 -4.63 23.94
N PHE A 285 12.43 -4.63 24.24
CA PHE A 285 11.51 -3.56 23.79
C PHE A 285 11.83 -2.18 24.36
N ASP A 286 12.44 -2.11 25.55
CA ASP A 286 12.95 -0.84 26.08
C ASP A 286 14.13 -0.30 25.29
N MET A 287 15.00 -1.17 24.79
CA MET A 287 16.09 -0.79 23.89
C MET A 287 15.54 -0.36 22.50
N VAL A 288 14.61 -1.12 21.93
CA VAL A 288 13.92 -0.75 20.69
C VAL A 288 13.29 0.63 20.80
N ALA A 289 12.59 0.91 21.92
CA ALA A 289 11.94 2.20 22.15
C ALA A 289 12.97 3.35 22.19
N ARG A 290 14.12 3.14 22.81
CA ARG A 290 15.21 4.16 22.84
C ARG A 290 15.83 4.35 21.48
N LEU A 291 16.26 3.28 20.82
CA LEU A 291 16.95 3.35 19.52
C LEU A 291 16.06 3.85 18.39
N SER A 292 14.75 3.67 18.51
CA SER A 292 13.79 4.23 17.55
C SER A 292 13.34 5.66 17.88
N GLY A 293 13.84 6.26 18.98
CA GLY A 293 13.44 7.59 19.43
C GLY A 293 12.01 7.68 19.98
N LEU A 294 11.38 6.53 20.26
CA LEU A 294 10.05 6.47 20.90
C LEU A 294 10.14 6.56 22.43
N GLY A 295 11.33 6.55 23.01
CA GLY A 295 11.64 6.79 24.41
C GLY A 295 11.33 5.63 25.32
N THR A 296 10.06 5.26 25.53
CA THR A 296 9.63 4.22 26.47
C THR A 296 8.93 3.04 25.79
N ALA A 297 9.02 1.86 26.39
CA ALA A 297 8.32 0.66 25.91
C ALA A 297 6.78 0.86 25.91
N SER A 298 6.25 1.69 26.79
CA SER A 298 4.82 2.02 26.82
C SER A 298 4.42 2.83 25.58
N ASN A 299 5.20 3.88 25.24
CA ASN A 299 4.97 4.68 24.03
C ASN A 299 5.16 3.85 22.76
N LEU A 300 6.22 3.02 22.71
CA LEU A 300 6.41 2.06 21.63
C LEU A 300 5.17 1.20 21.39
N ARG A 301 4.62 0.60 22.46
CA ARG A 301 3.42 -0.25 22.40
C ARG A 301 2.20 0.51 21.87
N ALA A 302 1.98 1.72 22.37
CA ALA A 302 0.85 2.55 21.97
C ALA A 302 0.96 2.97 20.49
N ARG A 303 2.15 3.42 20.05
CA ARG A 303 2.38 3.88 18.68
C ARG A 303 2.35 2.74 17.67
N MET A 304 2.96 1.59 17.98
CA MET A 304 2.90 0.42 17.12
C MET A 304 1.47 -0.09 16.96
N ARG A 305 0.69 -0.24 18.04
CA ARG A 305 -0.72 -0.65 17.93
C ARG A 305 -1.52 0.28 17.02
N ARG A 306 -1.29 1.58 17.14
CA ARG A 306 -2.01 2.57 16.33
C ARG A 306 -1.66 2.51 14.85
N GLN A 307 -0.40 2.22 14.48
CA GLN A 307 0.07 2.24 13.10
C GLN A 307 0.09 0.88 12.42
N THR A 308 0.35 -0.19 13.16
CA THR A 308 0.49 -1.55 12.60
C THR A 308 -0.66 -2.48 12.99
N GLY A 309 -1.53 -2.05 13.90
CA GLY A 309 -2.56 -2.92 14.50
C GLY A 309 -2.02 -3.92 15.52
N LEU A 310 -0.68 -4.08 15.64
CA LEU A 310 -0.04 -5.11 16.45
C LEU A 310 0.71 -4.53 17.66
N SER A 311 0.75 -5.28 18.77
CA SER A 311 1.69 -4.99 19.84
C SER A 311 3.12 -5.37 19.42
N PRO A 312 4.19 -4.79 20.04
CA PRO A 312 5.58 -5.17 19.75
C PRO A 312 5.84 -6.67 19.85
N LEU A 313 5.22 -7.33 20.83
CA LEU A 313 5.34 -8.79 21.00
C LEU A 313 4.64 -9.57 19.88
N ALA A 314 3.42 -9.16 19.51
CA ALA A 314 2.69 -9.79 18.41
C ALA A 314 3.42 -9.56 17.08
N TYR A 315 3.99 -8.37 16.89
CA TYR A 315 4.79 -8.03 15.71
C TYR A 315 6.05 -8.90 15.62
N ARG A 316 6.79 -9.08 16.74
CA ARG A 316 7.97 -9.95 16.82
C ARG A 316 7.64 -11.41 16.50
N ARG A 317 6.53 -11.93 17.04
CA ARG A 317 6.10 -13.31 16.75
C ARG A 317 5.78 -13.54 15.28
N ARG A 318 5.29 -12.50 14.60
CA ARG A 318 4.88 -12.61 13.20
C ARG A 318 6.03 -12.37 12.22
N PHE A 319 6.98 -11.48 12.54
CA PHE A 319 7.97 -10.97 11.61
C PHE A 319 9.42 -11.02 12.12
N GLY A 320 9.67 -11.45 13.37
CA GLY A 320 11.03 -11.53 13.93
C GLY A 320 11.80 -12.72 13.38
N THR A 321 13.11 -12.53 13.11
CA THR A 321 14.02 -13.64 12.80
C THR A 321 14.13 -14.55 14.01
N GLY A 322 13.52 -15.73 14.00
CA GLY A 322 13.46 -16.67 15.11
C GLY A 322 12.05 -17.05 15.56
N ALA A 323 11.00 -16.67 14.85
CA ALA A 323 9.67 -17.18 15.09
C ALA A 323 9.62 -18.67 14.72
N GLU A 324 9.53 -19.54 15.72
CA GLU A 324 9.11 -20.93 15.50
C GLU A 324 7.76 -20.93 14.78
N PRO A 325 7.55 -21.80 13.77
CA PRO A 325 6.25 -21.93 13.13
C PRO A 325 5.21 -22.25 14.20
N ALA A 326 4.08 -21.56 14.17
CA ALA A 326 2.96 -21.82 15.07
C ALA A 326 2.60 -23.31 14.99
N PRO A 327 2.37 -24.01 16.12
CA PRO A 327 1.93 -25.39 16.08
C PRO A 327 0.61 -25.46 15.31
N ALA A 328 0.57 -26.36 14.31
CA ALA A 328 -0.65 -26.68 13.60
C ALA A 328 -1.66 -27.23 14.61
N GLY A 329 -2.74 -26.49 14.82
CA GLY A 329 -3.91 -26.89 15.57
C GLY A 329 -5.08 -27.07 14.61
#